data_b3bf37733b5b45404aa5bc251ce28a65
#
_entry.id   b3bf37733b5b45404aa5bc251ce28a65
#
_cell.length_a   1.000
_cell.length_b   1.000
_cell.length_c   1.000
_cell.angle_alpha   90.00
_cell.angle_beta   90.00
_cell.angle_gamma   90.00
#
_symmetry.space_group_name_H-M   'P 1'
#
loop_
_entity.id
_entity.type
_entity.pdbx_description
1 polymer ?
#
loop_
_entity_poly.entity_id
_entity_poly.type
_entity_poly.pdbx_seq_one_letter_code
_entity_poly.pdbx_strand_id
1 'polypeptide(L)'
;MAQKICTQITEFILVELMDRQDLKMPLFAAFLSIYIFTAIGNLGLILIIRTDTRLSTPMYFFLSNLAFVDFCYTSVITPKMLGNFLYQQNVISFNACAAQLGSFLTFMTAECLLLASTAYDSYSFLVALFHATLTFCLCYCHFNIINHFYCDDMPLLRLTCSDTHAKQLWVFACAGIMFLSSLLIVFISYVFIISAILRMRSAEGRCKAFSTCGSHMLAVTIFYGTLVFMYLQPSSHHSLDTDKMASVFYTVTIPMLSPLICSLRNKEVKEALKKAVSRSSQASVFVKLQK
;
A
#
# COMPACT_ATOMS: atom_id res chain seq x y z
N MET A 1 -38.51 13.84 17.98
CA MET A 1 -37.13 13.68 17.48
C MET A 1 -36.31 13.15 18.62
N ALA A 2 -35.92 11.89 18.61
CA ALA A 2 -35.06 11.33 19.66
C ALA A 2 -33.68 11.99 19.54
N GLN A 3 -33.26 12.64 20.62
CA GLN A 3 -31.95 13.26 20.73
C GLN A 3 -30.90 12.14 20.61
N LYS A 4 -30.21 12.06 19.48
CA LYS A 4 -29.14 11.09 19.27
C LYS A 4 -27.99 11.44 20.23
N ILE A 5 -27.88 10.69 21.31
CA ILE A 5 -26.81 10.86 22.30
C ILE A 5 -25.51 10.37 21.66
N CYS A 6 -24.58 11.27 21.50
CA CYS A 6 -23.23 10.97 21.05
C CYS A 6 -22.52 10.17 22.13
N THR A 7 -22.18 8.92 21.87
CA THR A 7 -21.46 8.06 22.79
C THR A 7 -19.96 8.27 22.58
N GLN A 8 -19.24 8.53 23.66
CA GLN A 8 -17.79 8.64 23.61
C GLN A 8 -17.19 7.24 23.49
N ILE A 9 -16.89 6.82 22.26
CA ILE A 9 -16.24 5.54 21.98
C ILE A 9 -14.76 5.66 22.29
N THR A 10 -14.24 4.81 23.16
CA THR A 10 -12.83 4.74 23.54
C THR A 10 -12.06 3.68 22.74
N GLU A 11 -12.77 2.69 22.23
CA GLU A 11 -12.19 1.55 21.51
C GLU A 11 -13.15 0.96 20.47
N PHE A 12 -12.58 0.40 19.42
CA PHE A 12 -13.30 -0.33 18.38
C PHE A 12 -12.93 -1.80 18.40
N ILE A 13 -13.85 -2.66 17.96
CA ILE A 13 -13.66 -4.09 17.77
C ILE A 13 -13.58 -4.33 16.25
N LEU A 14 -12.45 -4.82 15.78
CA LEU A 14 -12.25 -5.18 14.37
C LEU A 14 -12.78 -6.59 14.12
N VAL A 15 -13.55 -6.78 13.05
CA VAL A 15 -14.01 -8.11 12.65
C VAL A 15 -12.89 -8.83 11.93
N GLU A 16 -12.70 -10.10 12.25
CA GLU A 16 -11.69 -10.94 11.61
C GLU A 16 -11.87 -11.04 10.10
N LEU A 17 -10.78 -11.28 9.40
CA LEU A 17 -10.79 -11.48 7.95
C LEU A 17 -11.61 -12.73 7.58
N MET A 18 -11.62 -13.76 8.44
CA MET A 18 -12.32 -15.01 8.24
C MET A 18 -12.71 -15.66 9.58
N ASP A 19 -13.96 -16.12 9.71
CA ASP A 19 -14.52 -16.71 10.94
C ASP A 19 -14.10 -18.18 11.16
N ARG A 20 -13.43 -18.83 10.21
CA ARG A 20 -13.05 -20.23 10.31
C ARG A 20 -11.83 -20.44 11.17
N GLN A 21 -12.04 -21.05 12.33
CA GLN A 21 -11.02 -21.33 13.33
C GLN A 21 -9.88 -22.24 12.81
N ASP A 22 -10.23 -23.23 11.97
CA ASP A 22 -9.28 -24.17 11.36
C ASP A 22 -8.29 -23.49 10.40
N LEU A 23 -8.63 -22.33 9.84
CA LEU A 23 -7.79 -21.59 8.91
C LEU A 23 -6.96 -20.47 9.58
N LYS A 24 -7.21 -20.13 10.85
CA LYS A 24 -6.48 -19.03 11.51
C LYS A 24 -4.98 -19.21 11.53
N MET A 25 -4.49 -20.38 11.95
CA MET A 25 -3.04 -20.64 12.03
C MET A 25 -2.36 -20.73 10.65
N PRO A 26 -2.94 -21.42 9.65
CA PRO A 26 -2.42 -21.37 8.27
C PRO A 26 -2.39 -19.95 7.68
N LEU A 27 -3.43 -19.16 7.89
CA LEU A 27 -3.49 -17.76 7.41
C LEU A 27 -2.47 -16.88 8.14
N PHE A 28 -2.33 -17.03 9.46
CA PHE A 28 -1.30 -16.33 10.21
C PHE A 28 0.10 -16.60 9.63
N ALA A 29 0.44 -17.88 9.42
CA ALA A 29 1.73 -18.27 8.87
C ALA A 29 1.95 -17.72 7.45
N ALA A 30 0.90 -17.76 6.61
CA ALA A 30 0.94 -17.21 5.26
C ALA A 30 1.18 -15.69 5.27
N PHE A 31 0.37 -14.92 6.01
CA PHE A 31 0.50 -13.47 6.09
C PHE A 31 1.79 -13.02 6.76
N LEU A 32 2.26 -13.75 7.79
CA LEU A 32 3.57 -13.49 8.41
C LEU A 32 4.70 -13.69 7.39
N SER A 33 4.65 -14.78 6.61
CA SER A 33 5.65 -15.07 5.58
C SER A 33 5.65 -13.98 4.49
N ILE A 34 4.48 -13.56 4.03
CA ILE A 34 4.32 -12.47 3.06
C ILE A 34 4.87 -11.16 3.63
N TYR A 35 4.56 -10.83 4.88
CA TYR A 35 5.04 -9.60 5.52
C TYR A 35 6.57 -9.57 5.64
N ILE A 36 7.18 -10.68 6.11
CA ILE A 36 8.65 -10.81 6.21
C ILE A 36 9.27 -10.67 4.82
N PHE A 37 8.71 -11.33 3.82
CA PHE A 37 9.18 -11.24 2.45
C PHE A 37 9.08 -9.82 1.88
N THR A 38 7.96 -9.13 2.12
CA THR A 38 7.74 -7.74 1.72
C THR A 38 8.75 -6.81 2.40
N ALA A 39 8.95 -6.96 3.70
CA ALA A 39 9.89 -6.14 4.47
C ALA A 39 11.34 -6.33 3.97
N ILE A 40 11.78 -7.58 3.84
CA ILE A 40 13.13 -7.90 3.35
C ILE A 40 13.32 -7.42 1.90
N GLY A 41 12.32 -7.62 1.04
CA GLY A 41 12.37 -7.21 -0.37
C GLY A 41 12.49 -5.71 -0.54
N ASN A 42 11.62 -4.94 0.12
CA ASN A 42 11.61 -3.48 0.01
C ASN A 42 12.83 -2.84 0.68
N LEU A 43 13.15 -3.23 1.92
CA LEU A 43 14.35 -2.71 2.61
C LEU A 43 15.64 -3.11 1.90
N GLY A 44 15.72 -4.35 1.39
CA GLY A 44 16.84 -4.82 0.58
C GLY A 44 17.01 -4.02 -0.71
N LEU A 45 15.92 -3.70 -1.40
CA LEU A 45 15.93 -2.89 -2.60
C LEU A 45 16.43 -1.46 -2.31
N ILE A 46 15.95 -0.84 -1.22
CA ILE A 46 16.43 0.49 -0.76
C ILE A 46 17.93 0.45 -0.50
N LEU A 47 18.39 -0.56 0.23
CA LEU A 47 19.81 -0.71 0.59
C LEU A 47 20.68 -0.85 -0.65
N ILE A 48 20.29 -1.71 -1.60
CA ILE A 48 21.04 -1.95 -2.84
C ILE A 48 21.11 -0.67 -3.67
N ILE A 49 20.00 0.05 -3.84
CA ILE A 49 19.96 1.30 -4.60
C ILE A 49 20.87 2.35 -3.96
N ARG A 50 20.90 2.44 -2.64
CA ARG A 50 21.73 3.42 -1.92
C ARG A 50 23.21 3.08 -1.87
N THR A 51 23.57 1.81 -1.97
CA THR A 51 24.97 1.34 -1.85
C THR A 51 25.69 1.15 -3.18
N ASP A 52 24.99 0.90 -4.27
CA ASP A 52 25.59 0.74 -5.59
C ASP A 52 25.51 2.03 -6.41
N THR A 53 26.65 2.69 -6.63
CA THR A 53 26.74 3.96 -7.34
C THR A 53 26.24 3.90 -8.80
N ARG A 54 26.15 2.71 -9.39
CA ARG A 54 25.60 2.52 -10.75
C ARG A 54 24.09 2.76 -10.77
N LEU A 55 23.42 2.67 -9.62
CA LEU A 55 21.98 2.87 -9.45
C LEU A 55 21.64 4.32 -9.02
N SER A 56 22.54 5.28 -9.18
CA SER A 56 22.34 6.71 -8.84
C SER A 56 21.60 7.50 -9.91
N THR A 57 20.58 6.91 -10.55
CA THR A 57 19.74 7.63 -11.52
C THR A 57 18.42 8.06 -10.90
N PRO A 58 17.74 9.10 -11.42
CA PRO A 58 16.42 9.52 -10.92
C PRO A 58 15.41 8.36 -10.87
N MET A 59 15.44 7.46 -11.83
CA MET A 59 14.56 6.28 -11.86
C MET A 59 14.71 5.41 -10.60
N TYR A 60 15.95 5.13 -10.18
CA TYR A 60 16.20 4.31 -8.97
C TYR A 60 15.91 5.08 -7.69
N PHE A 61 16.06 6.40 -7.68
CA PHE A 61 15.61 7.23 -6.57
C PHE A 61 14.09 7.09 -6.35
N PHE A 62 13.29 7.17 -7.42
CA PHE A 62 11.85 6.95 -7.35
C PHE A 62 11.52 5.53 -6.86
N LEU A 63 12.23 4.53 -7.38
CA LEU A 63 12.04 3.15 -7.00
C LEU A 63 12.35 2.90 -5.52
N SER A 64 13.39 3.55 -4.97
CA SER A 64 13.72 3.51 -3.55
C SER A 64 12.63 4.14 -2.67
N ASN A 65 12.03 5.25 -3.11
CA ASN A 65 10.93 5.89 -2.40
C ASN A 65 9.67 5.05 -2.46
N LEU A 66 9.34 4.45 -3.60
CA LEU A 66 8.22 3.52 -3.73
C LEU A 66 8.37 2.33 -2.78
N ALA A 67 9.57 1.72 -2.75
CA ALA A 67 9.85 0.61 -1.84
C ALA A 67 9.73 1.03 -0.36
N PHE A 68 10.09 2.26 -0.02
CA PHE A 68 9.90 2.79 1.34
C PHE A 68 8.42 2.95 1.69
N VAL A 69 7.62 3.51 0.78
CA VAL A 69 6.17 3.66 0.95
C VAL A 69 5.50 2.29 1.08
N ASP A 70 5.83 1.33 0.21
CA ASP A 70 5.32 -0.06 0.27
C ASP A 70 5.61 -0.74 1.61
N PHE A 71 6.84 -0.57 2.13
CA PHE A 71 7.21 -1.08 3.45
C PHE A 71 6.41 -0.43 4.58
N CYS A 72 6.31 0.89 4.59
CA CYS A 72 5.56 1.64 5.61
C CYS A 72 4.07 1.30 5.55
N TYR A 73 3.49 1.29 4.36
CA TYR A 73 2.10 0.97 4.11
C TYR A 73 1.70 -0.40 4.68
N THR A 74 2.47 -1.43 4.33
CA THR A 74 2.26 -2.78 4.84
C THR A 74 2.44 -2.86 6.35
N SER A 75 3.39 -2.11 6.92
CA SER A 75 3.69 -2.10 8.35
C SER A 75 2.64 -1.38 9.21
N VAL A 76 1.79 -0.56 8.62
CA VAL A 76 0.65 0.08 9.31
C VAL A 76 -0.48 -0.92 9.58
N ILE A 77 -0.72 -1.85 8.67
CA ILE A 77 -1.90 -2.74 8.71
C ILE A 77 -1.53 -4.16 9.18
N THR A 78 -0.52 -4.77 8.56
CA THR A 78 -0.22 -6.20 8.73
C THR A 78 0.11 -6.62 10.16
N PRO A 79 0.90 -5.87 10.96
CA PRO A 79 1.18 -6.28 12.35
C PRO A 79 -0.08 -6.38 13.21
N LYS A 80 -1.02 -5.43 13.08
CA LYS A 80 -2.28 -5.48 13.80
C LYS A 80 -3.16 -6.62 13.32
N MET A 81 -3.23 -6.83 12.01
CA MET A 81 -3.96 -7.96 11.41
C MET A 81 -3.39 -9.31 11.89
N LEU A 82 -2.06 -9.47 11.95
CA LEU A 82 -1.41 -10.67 12.49
C LEU A 82 -1.72 -10.86 13.97
N GLY A 83 -1.70 -9.80 14.77
CA GLY A 83 -2.10 -9.84 16.17
C GLY A 83 -3.53 -10.35 16.35
N ASN A 84 -4.44 -9.93 15.47
CA ASN A 84 -5.84 -10.35 15.52
C ASN A 84 -6.05 -11.86 15.29
N PHE A 85 -5.15 -12.56 14.59
CA PHE A 85 -5.20 -14.03 14.48
C PHE A 85 -4.80 -14.75 15.78
N LEU A 86 -4.00 -14.11 16.64
CA LEU A 86 -3.47 -14.72 17.88
C LEU A 86 -4.33 -14.42 19.10
N TYR A 87 -4.98 -13.26 19.13
CA TYR A 87 -5.78 -12.81 20.29
C TYR A 87 -7.27 -13.01 20.03
N GLN A 88 -8.01 -13.36 21.09
CA GLN A 88 -9.47 -13.53 21.02
C GLN A 88 -10.22 -12.20 20.94
N GLN A 89 -9.61 -11.11 21.43
CA GLN A 89 -10.21 -9.77 21.38
C GLN A 89 -9.47 -8.90 20.38
N ASN A 90 -10.12 -8.60 19.26
CA ASN A 90 -9.59 -7.79 18.19
C ASN A 90 -9.84 -6.29 18.42
N VAL A 91 -9.46 -5.81 19.60
CA VAL A 91 -9.71 -4.44 20.04
C VAL A 91 -8.60 -3.50 19.55
N ILE A 92 -9.00 -2.30 19.12
CA ILE A 92 -8.10 -1.19 18.81
C ILE A 92 -8.63 0.08 19.50
N SER A 93 -7.76 0.83 20.17
CA SER A 93 -8.16 2.10 20.79
C SER A 93 -8.55 3.14 19.73
N PHE A 94 -9.41 4.09 20.09
CA PHE A 94 -9.85 5.17 19.21
C PHE A 94 -8.67 5.92 18.58
N ASN A 95 -7.66 6.29 19.38
CA ASN A 95 -6.48 7.00 18.89
C ASN A 95 -5.61 6.13 17.97
N ALA A 96 -5.46 4.83 18.27
CA ALA A 96 -4.70 3.93 17.41
C ALA A 96 -5.41 3.68 16.08
N CYS A 97 -6.74 3.61 16.07
CA CYS A 97 -7.55 3.52 14.86
C CYS A 97 -7.40 4.80 14.01
N ALA A 98 -7.45 5.99 14.65
CA ALA A 98 -7.21 7.26 13.96
C ALA A 98 -5.81 7.35 13.35
N ALA A 99 -4.78 6.94 14.10
CA ALA A 99 -3.40 6.89 13.61
C ALA A 99 -3.25 5.89 12.46
N GLN A 100 -3.88 4.71 12.55
CA GLN A 100 -3.87 3.70 11.49
C GLN A 100 -4.52 4.23 10.21
N LEU A 101 -5.72 4.82 10.30
CA LEU A 101 -6.41 5.39 9.16
C LEU A 101 -5.61 6.55 8.54
N GLY A 102 -5.10 7.48 9.33
CA GLY A 102 -4.31 8.62 8.85
C GLY A 102 -3.03 8.17 8.14
N SER A 103 -2.30 7.22 8.72
CA SER A 103 -1.09 6.66 8.12
C SER A 103 -1.41 5.88 6.83
N PHE A 104 -2.46 5.06 6.84
CA PHE A 104 -2.94 4.33 5.68
C PHE A 104 -3.24 5.26 4.51
N LEU A 105 -4.05 6.29 4.73
CA LEU A 105 -4.41 7.29 3.70
C LEU A 105 -3.17 8.04 3.19
N THR A 106 -2.23 8.38 4.08
CA THR A 106 -0.99 9.07 3.70
C THR A 106 -0.17 8.22 2.74
N PHE A 107 0.11 6.96 3.09
CA PHE A 107 0.95 6.10 2.25
C PHE A 107 0.24 5.67 0.96
N MET A 108 -1.07 5.40 1.00
CA MET A 108 -1.85 5.10 -0.19
C MET A 108 -1.85 6.28 -1.17
N THR A 109 -2.01 7.50 -0.67
CA THR A 109 -1.98 8.71 -1.48
C THR A 109 -0.58 8.95 -2.04
N ALA A 110 0.46 8.76 -1.21
CA ALA A 110 1.86 8.87 -1.62
C ALA A 110 2.21 7.85 -2.71
N GLU A 111 1.73 6.60 -2.63
CA GLU A 111 1.92 5.58 -3.67
C GLU A 111 1.32 6.01 -5.01
N CYS A 112 0.06 6.50 -5.02
CA CYS A 112 -0.58 7.05 -6.21
C CYS A 112 0.23 8.20 -6.82
N LEU A 113 0.78 9.09 -6.01
CA LEU A 113 1.49 10.29 -6.45
C LEU A 113 2.96 10.03 -6.78
N LEU A 114 3.62 9.05 -6.12
CA LEU A 114 4.96 8.60 -6.50
C LEU A 114 4.98 7.94 -7.87
N LEU A 115 3.93 7.23 -8.24
CA LEU A 115 3.76 6.74 -9.60
C LEU A 115 3.59 7.89 -10.60
N ALA A 116 3.17 9.08 -10.14
CA ALA A 116 2.95 10.27 -10.94
C ALA A 116 4.11 11.30 -10.89
N SER A 117 4.60 11.67 -9.70
CA SER A 117 5.81 12.49 -9.49
C SER A 117 6.09 12.75 -8.00
N THR A 118 7.35 13.01 -7.61
CA THR A 118 7.83 13.17 -6.23
C THR A 118 7.46 14.48 -5.51
N ALA A 119 6.72 15.40 -6.13
CA ALA A 119 6.51 16.75 -5.58
C ALA A 119 5.40 16.84 -4.53
N TYR A 120 4.72 15.73 -4.16
CA TYR A 120 3.43 15.78 -3.48
C TYR A 120 3.35 15.12 -2.08
N ASP A 121 4.45 14.74 -1.47
CA ASP A 121 4.44 14.04 -0.17
C ASP A 121 3.77 14.89 0.94
N SER A 122 4.07 16.20 0.99
CA SER A 122 3.45 17.10 1.96
C SER A 122 1.94 17.28 1.71
N TYR A 123 1.52 17.30 0.46
CA TYR A 123 0.11 17.38 0.08
C TYR A 123 -0.64 16.11 0.49
N SER A 124 -0.06 14.94 0.25
CA SER A 124 -0.64 13.64 0.65
C SER A 124 -0.89 13.57 2.15
N PHE A 125 0.10 14.01 2.95
CA PHE A 125 -0.02 14.04 4.40
C PHE A 125 -1.13 14.97 4.87
N LEU A 126 -1.21 16.19 4.32
CA LEU A 126 -2.24 17.17 4.69
C LEU A 126 -3.65 16.68 4.33
N VAL A 127 -3.82 16.10 3.15
CA VAL A 127 -5.11 15.52 2.71
C VAL A 127 -5.51 14.35 3.62
N ALA A 128 -4.58 13.46 3.92
CA ALA A 128 -4.84 12.32 4.81
C ALA A 128 -5.18 12.76 6.23
N LEU A 129 -4.45 13.75 6.77
CA LEU A 129 -4.72 14.31 8.09
C LEU A 129 -6.10 14.98 8.13
N PHE A 130 -6.46 15.75 7.11
CA PHE A 130 -7.77 16.39 6.99
C PHE A 130 -8.89 15.34 6.94
N HIS A 131 -8.73 14.29 6.11
CA HIS A 131 -9.69 13.19 6.02
C HIS A 131 -9.87 12.45 7.35
N ALA A 132 -8.76 12.04 7.99
CA ALA A 132 -8.81 11.37 9.28
C ALA A 132 -9.47 12.24 10.34
N THR A 133 -9.12 13.54 10.40
CA THR A 133 -9.74 14.47 11.34
C THR A 133 -11.24 14.57 11.12
N LEU A 134 -11.70 14.73 9.88
CA LEU A 134 -13.13 14.77 9.55
C LEU A 134 -13.85 13.47 9.96
N THR A 135 -13.21 12.29 9.83
CA THR A 135 -13.80 11.02 10.22
C THR A 135 -13.94 10.93 11.74
N PHE A 136 -12.90 11.25 12.48
CA PHE A 136 -12.88 11.09 13.93
C PHE A 136 -13.53 12.25 14.70
N CYS A 137 -13.89 13.36 14.05
CA CYS A 137 -14.75 14.41 14.60
C CYS A 137 -16.25 14.10 14.52
N LEU A 138 -16.65 12.99 13.86
CA LEU A 138 -18.05 12.60 13.77
C LEU A 138 -18.54 11.97 15.07
N CYS A 139 -19.85 12.04 15.27
CA CYS A 139 -20.54 11.45 16.39
C CYS A 139 -20.78 9.95 16.13
N TYR A 140 -20.18 9.08 16.92
CA TYR A 140 -20.36 7.63 16.85
C TYR A 140 -21.49 7.20 17.80
N CYS A 141 -22.37 6.26 17.37
CA CYS A 141 -23.51 5.80 18.14
C CYS A 141 -23.63 4.30 18.17
N HIS A 142 -23.94 3.78 19.34
CA HIS A 142 -24.43 2.44 19.64
C HIS A 142 -23.47 1.25 19.42
N PHE A 143 -22.72 1.17 18.33
CA PHE A 143 -21.88 0.03 18.04
C PHE A 143 -20.44 0.48 17.79
N ASN A 144 -19.50 -0.25 18.37
CA ASN A 144 -18.06 -0.05 18.19
C ASN A 144 -17.41 -1.16 17.35
N ILE A 145 -18.23 -1.92 16.60
CA ILE A 145 -17.78 -3.05 15.79
C ILE A 145 -17.55 -2.59 14.36
N ILE A 146 -16.27 -2.52 13.95
CA ILE A 146 -15.87 -2.24 12.58
C ILE A 146 -15.86 -3.56 11.80
N ASN A 147 -16.74 -3.69 10.81
CA ASN A 147 -16.79 -4.89 9.96
C ASN A 147 -15.66 -4.90 8.92
N HIS A 148 -14.44 -4.76 9.40
CA HIS A 148 -13.21 -4.83 8.61
C HIS A 148 -12.03 -5.23 9.50
N PHE A 149 -10.95 -5.78 8.92
CA PHE A 149 -9.78 -6.22 9.67
C PHE A 149 -8.78 -5.10 9.99
N TYR A 150 -9.02 -3.88 9.51
CA TYR A 150 -8.31 -2.64 9.87
C TYR A 150 -9.28 -1.45 9.84
N CYS A 151 -8.81 -0.29 10.35
CA CYS A 151 -9.59 0.95 10.35
C CYS A 151 -9.62 1.55 8.94
N ASP A 152 -10.80 1.48 8.30
CA ASP A 152 -11.05 2.08 6.99
C ASP A 152 -12.20 3.08 7.08
N ASP A 153 -12.20 4.07 6.20
CA ASP A 153 -13.12 5.21 6.24
C ASP A 153 -14.58 4.78 6.06
N MET A 154 -14.87 3.92 5.07
CA MET A 154 -16.25 3.48 4.78
C MET A 154 -16.90 2.66 5.91
N PRO A 155 -16.24 1.65 6.50
CA PRO A 155 -16.76 0.96 7.68
C PRO A 155 -16.95 1.89 8.88
N LEU A 156 -16.05 2.84 9.12
CA LEU A 156 -16.16 3.81 10.20
C LEU A 156 -17.35 4.75 10.02
N LEU A 157 -17.60 5.23 8.81
CA LEU A 157 -18.74 6.09 8.51
C LEU A 157 -20.10 5.42 8.77
N ARG A 158 -20.19 4.09 8.63
CA ARG A 158 -21.40 3.32 8.94
C ARG A 158 -21.74 3.29 10.43
N LEU A 159 -20.77 3.57 11.32
CA LEU A 159 -20.95 3.59 12.77
C LEU A 159 -21.36 4.97 13.29
N THR A 160 -21.43 5.98 12.46
CA THR A 160 -21.78 7.34 12.87
C THR A 160 -23.28 7.57 12.85
N CYS A 161 -23.77 8.42 13.74
CA CYS A 161 -25.17 8.85 13.79
C CYS A 161 -25.42 10.15 13.04
N SER A 162 -24.39 10.84 12.65
CA SER A 162 -24.48 12.07 11.87
C SER A 162 -24.93 11.76 10.45
N ASP A 163 -25.52 12.74 9.78
CA ASP A 163 -25.71 12.63 8.33
C ASP A 163 -24.32 12.57 7.64
N THR A 164 -24.02 11.43 7.07
CA THR A 164 -22.71 11.18 6.42
C THR A 164 -22.74 11.39 4.92
N HIS A 165 -23.92 11.72 4.35
CA HIS A 165 -24.07 11.80 2.89
C HIS A 165 -23.10 12.83 2.26
N ALA A 166 -23.01 14.02 2.83
CA ALA A 166 -22.09 15.05 2.35
C ALA A 166 -20.62 14.61 2.47
N LYS A 167 -20.27 13.91 3.55
CA LYS A 167 -18.92 13.39 3.74
C LYS A 167 -18.59 12.25 2.79
N GLN A 168 -19.50 11.30 2.60
CA GLN A 168 -19.34 10.22 1.63
C GLN A 168 -19.12 10.77 0.22
N LEU A 169 -19.92 11.78 -0.17
CA LEU A 169 -19.76 12.46 -1.46
C LEU A 169 -18.40 13.16 -1.56
N TRP A 170 -17.93 13.80 -0.49
CA TRP A 170 -16.64 14.46 -0.43
C TRP A 170 -15.48 13.43 -0.57
N VAL A 171 -15.52 12.34 0.19
CA VAL A 171 -14.52 11.24 0.11
C VAL A 171 -14.48 10.68 -1.32
N PHE A 172 -15.65 10.40 -1.89
CA PHE A 172 -15.76 9.89 -3.26
C PHE A 172 -15.20 10.87 -4.30
N ALA A 173 -15.54 12.16 -4.18
CA ALA A 173 -15.05 13.19 -5.09
C ALA A 173 -13.53 13.37 -4.98
N CYS A 174 -12.97 13.45 -3.76
CA CYS A 174 -11.53 13.56 -3.55
C CYS A 174 -10.77 12.34 -4.06
N ALA A 175 -11.24 11.14 -3.74
CA ALA A 175 -10.65 9.90 -4.23
C ALA A 175 -10.71 9.82 -5.76
N GLY A 176 -11.84 10.16 -6.36
CA GLY A 176 -12.02 10.20 -7.81
C GLY A 176 -11.10 11.19 -8.50
N ILE A 177 -10.98 12.42 -7.98
CA ILE A 177 -10.09 13.45 -8.54
C ILE A 177 -8.63 12.98 -8.46
N MET A 178 -8.21 12.45 -7.30
CA MET A 178 -6.86 11.94 -7.12
C MET A 178 -6.54 10.75 -8.04
N PHE A 179 -7.47 9.83 -8.16
CA PHE A 179 -7.35 8.67 -9.05
C PHE A 179 -7.23 9.10 -10.51
N LEU A 180 -8.14 9.96 -11.00
CA LEU A 180 -8.13 10.41 -12.39
C LEU A 180 -6.90 11.28 -12.71
N SER A 181 -6.50 12.17 -11.80
CA SER A 181 -5.31 13.00 -12.01
C SER A 181 -4.04 12.18 -12.04
N SER A 182 -3.87 11.21 -11.14
CA SER A 182 -2.70 10.32 -11.13
C SER A 182 -2.66 9.44 -12.38
N LEU A 183 -3.79 8.89 -12.81
CA LEU A 183 -3.89 8.09 -14.03
C LEU A 183 -3.53 8.91 -15.27
N LEU A 184 -4.01 10.17 -15.36
CA LEU A 184 -3.68 11.09 -16.46
C LEU A 184 -2.17 11.39 -16.50
N ILE A 185 -1.56 11.68 -15.35
CA ILE A 185 -0.11 11.96 -15.27
C ILE A 185 0.70 10.72 -15.70
N VAL A 186 0.32 9.54 -15.25
CA VAL A 186 0.93 8.28 -15.66
C VAL A 186 0.81 8.09 -17.17
N PHE A 187 -0.38 8.27 -17.73
CA PHE A 187 -0.61 8.18 -19.18
C PHE A 187 0.27 9.14 -19.98
N ILE A 188 0.30 10.42 -19.60
CA ILE A 188 1.13 11.43 -20.25
C ILE A 188 2.62 11.06 -20.16
N SER A 189 3.08 10.62 -18.98
CA SER A 189 4.46 10.19 -18.76
C SER A 189 4.85 9.04 -19.69
N TYR A 190 3.96 8.05 -19.85
CA TYR A 190 4.22 6.93 -20.78
C TYR A 190 4.24 7.34 -22.23
N VAL A 191 3.41 8.28 -22.66
CA VAL A 191 3.47 8.83 -24.01
C VAL A 191 4.85 9.45 -24.28
N PHE A 192 5.38 10.22 -23.32
CA PHE A 192 6.74 10.80 -23.45
C PHE A 192 7.83 9.74 -23.44
N ILE A 193 7.76 8.77 -22.52
CA ILE A 193 8.74 7.68 -22.40
C ILE A 193 8.77 6.85 -23.68
N ILE A 194 7.63 6.40 -24.19
CA ILE A 194 7.53 5.62 -25.42
C ILE A 194 8.06 6.43 -26.61
N SER A 195 7.69 7.71 -26.71
CA SER A 195 8.20 8.59 -27.76
C SER A 195 9.73 8.73 -27.71
N ALA A 196 10.31 8.85 -26.50
CA ALA A 196 11.75 8.90 -26.31
C ALA A 196 12.42 7.58 -26.71
N ILE A 197 11.86 6.43 -26.31
CA ILE A 197 12.38 5.10 -26.66
C ILE A 197 12.35 4.88 -28.18
N LEU A 198 11.29 5.27 -28.86
CA LEU A 198 11.16 5.13 -30.31
C LEU A 198 12.20 5.97 -31.09
N ARG A 199 12.65 7.09 -30.48
CA ARG A 199 13.71 7.94 -31.05
C ARG A 199 15.13 7.39 -30.87
N MET A 200 15.33 6.36 -30.03
CA MET A 200 16.64 5.74 -29.82
C MET A 200 17.12 5.02 -31.09
N ARG A 201 18.37 5.30 -31.52
CA ARG A 201 18.95 4.70 -32.71
C ARG A 201 19.35 3.24 -32.53
N SER A 202 19.73 2.82 -31.34
CA SER A 202 20.16 1.45 -31.04
C SER A 202 18.96 0.52 -30.81
N ALA A 203 18.84 -0.54 -31.59
CA ALA A 203 17.80 -1.56 -31.41
C ALA A 203 17.93 -2.29 -30.08
N GLU A 204 19.16 -2.57 -29.62
CA GLU A 204 19.42 -3.22 -28.33
C GLU A 204 19.03 -2.29 -27.16
N GLY A 205 19.37 -1.00 -27.25
CA GLY A 205 18.97 0.01 -26.27
C GLY A 205 17.44 0.15 -26.18
N ARG A 206 16.73 0.15 -27.32
CA ARG A 206 15.26 0.16 -27.35
C ARG A 206 14.66 -1.06 -26.65
N CYS A 207 15.15 -2.25 -26.97
CA CYS A 207 14.66 -3.48 -26.37
C CYS A 207 14.86 -3.49 -24.84
N LYS A 208 16.03 -3.04 -24.36
CA LYS A 208 16.33 -2.89 -22.94
C LYS A 208 15.39 -1.88 -22.25
N ALA A 209 15.18 -0.73 -22.88
CA ALA A 209 14.28 0.32 -22.36
C ALA A 209 12.82 -0.16 -22.32
N PHE A 210 12.31 -0.82 -23.36
CA PHE A 210 10.97 -1.42 -23.37
C PHE A 210 10.80 -2.49 -22.28
N SER A 211 11.82 -3.32 -22.04
CA SER A 211 11.76 -4.33 -20.98
C SER A 211 11.66 -3.69 -19.60
N THR A 212 12.37 -2.59 -19.35
CA THR A 212 12.33 -1.87 -18.07
C THR A 212 10.99 -1.15 -17.89
N CYS A 213 10.53 -0.42 -18.91
CA CYS A 213 9.22 0.25 -18.88
C CYS A 213 8.06 -0.74 -18.74
N GLY A 214 8.12 -1.90 -19.41
CA GLY A 214 7.10 -2.93 -19.33
C GLY A 214 6.92 -3.50 -17.91
N SER A 215 7.99 -3.54 -17.11
CA SER A 215 7.89 -3.95 -15.70
C SER A 215 7.13 -2.95 -14.85
N HIS A 216 7.46 -1.66 -15.03
CA HIS A 216 6.75 -0.59 -14.34
C HIS A 216 5.29 -0.49 -14.82
N MET A 217 5.02 -0.63 -16.12
CA MET A 217 3.65 -0.68 -16.65
C MET A 217 2.84 -1.82 -16.04
N LEU A 218 3.44 -2.99 -15.85
CA LEU A 218 2.76 -4.12 -15.22
C LEU A 218 2.36 -3.79 -13.77
N ALA A 219 3.29 -3.21 -12.99
CA ALA A 219 2.99 -2.79 -11.60
C ALA A 219 1.86 -1.75 -11.56
N VAL A 220 1.94 -0.72 -12.41
CA VAL A 220 0.92 0.33 -12.55
C VAL A 220 -0.43 -0.28 -12.96
N THR A 221 -0.45 -1.20 -13.93
CA THR A 221 -1.69 -1.84 -14.38
C THR A 221 -2.33 -2.69 -13.29
N ILE A 222 -1.54 -3.43 -12.52
CA ILE A 222 -2.05 -4.22 -11.39
C ILE A 222 -2.62 -3.27 -10.33
N PHE A 223 -1.89 -2.22 -9.96
CA PHE A 223 -2.33 -1.26 -8.95
C PHE A 223 -3.62 -0.56 -9.35
N TYR A 224 -3.63 0.14 -10.48
CA TYR A 224 -4.82 0.87 -10.94
C TYR A 224 -5.98 -0.06 -11.33
N GLY A 225 -5.69 -1.23 -11.90
CA GLY A 225 -6.69 -2.25 -12.23
C GLY A 225 -7.40 -2.76 -10.98
N THR A 226 -6.69 -2.98 -9.89
CA THR A 226 -7.27 -3.38 -8.60
C THR A 226 -8.15 -2.28 -8.02
N LEU A 227 -7.69 -1.02 -8.07
CA LEU A 227 -8.49 0.13 -7.62
C LEU A 227 -9.76 0.31 -8.45
N VAL A 228 -9.66 0.20 -9.78
CA VAL A 228 -10.83 0.26 -10.69
C VAL A 228 -11.83 -0.85 -10.35
N PHE A 229 -11.35 -2.07 -10.16
CA PHE A 229 -12.19 -3.20 -9.78
C PHE A 229 -12.95 -2.92 -8.48
N MET A 230 -12.28 -2.34 -7.47
CA MET A 230 -12.87 -1.98 -6.19
C MET A 230 -13.94 -0.89 -6.30
N TYR A 231 -13.64 0.18 -7.03
CA TYR A 231 -14.49 1.38 -7.05
C TYR A 231 -15.58 1.36 -8.13
N LEU A 232 -15.44 0.56 -9.19
CA LEU A 232 -16.40 0.49 -10.29
C LEU A 232 -17.38 -0.68 -10.19
N GLN A 233 -17.29 -1.52 -9.16
CA GLN A 233 -18.32 -2.54 -8.94
C GLN A 233 -19.66 -1.89 -8.56
N PRO A 234 -20.78 -2.29 -9.23
CA PRO A 234 -22.09 -1.84 -8.83
C PRO A 234 -22.44 -2.26 -7.40
N SER A 235 -23.04 -1.37 -6.64
CA SER A 235 -23.41 -1.57 -5.22
C SER A 235 -24.23 -2.85 -4.95
N SER A 236 -24.87 -3.42 -5.97
CA SER A 236 -25.64 -4.66 -5.90
C SER A 236 -24.79 -5.94 -5.74
N HIS A 237 -23.48 -5.85 -6.01
CA HIS A 237 -22.53 -6.98 -5.91
C HIS A 237 -21.52 -6.84 -4.76
N HIS A 238 -21.58 -5.75 -4.00
CA HIS A 238 -20.74 -5.58 -2.81
C HIS A 238 -21.19 -6.51 -1.69
N SER A 239 -20.61 -7.72 -1.64
CA SER A 239 -20.61 -8.48 -0.40
C SER A 239 -19.46 -7.98 0.49
N LEU A 240 -19.70 -7.90 1.78
CA LEU A 240 -18.69 -7.48 2.79
C LEU A 240 -17.40 -8.33 2.70
N ASP A 241 -17.52 -9.58 2.26
CA ASP A 241 -16.39 -10.48 2.08
C ASP A 241 -15.56 -10.13 0.85
N THR A 242 -16.20 -9.66 -0.23
CA THR A 242 -15.51 -9.19 -1.45
C THR A 242 -14.70 -7.95 -1.14
N ASP A 243 -15.22 -7.00 -0.36
CA ASP A 243 -14.53 -5.78 0.03
C ASP A 243 -13.30 -6.09 0.89
N LYS A 244 -13.43 -7.04 1.85
CA LYS A 244 -12.30 -7.50 2.68
C LYS A 244 -11.20 -8.17 1.84
N MET A 245 -11.59 -9.06 0.93
CA MET A 245 -10.62 -9.76 0.06
C MET A 245 -9.88 -8.81 -0.87
N ALA A 246 -10.58 -7.86 -1.45
CA ALA A 246 -9.96 -6.86 -2.30
C ALA A 246 -9.03 -5.93 -1.49
N SER A 247 -9.39 -5.61 -0.25
CA SER A 247 -8.51 -4.87 0.67
C SER A 247 -7.21 -5.60 0.97
N VAL A 248 -7.23 -6.93 1.13
CA VAL A 248 -6.01 -7.76 1.25
C VAL A 248 -5.13 -7.62 0.00
N PHE A 249 -5.74 -7.55 -1.18
CA PHE A 249 -4.98 -7.44 -2.42
C PHE A 249 -4.13 -6.17 -2.45
N TYR A 250 -4.70 -5.00 -2.20
CA TYR A 250 -3.93 -3.76 -2.30
C TYR A 250 -3.07 -3.47 -1.05
N THR A 251 -3.44 -3.98 0.13
CA THR A 251 -2.65 -3.74 1.35
C THR A 251 -1.48 -4.70 1.55
N VAL A 252 -1.56 -5.91 1.00
CA VAL A 252 -0.58 -6.98 1.23
C VAL A 252 0.07 -7.44 -0.07
N THR A 253 -0.74 -7.72 -1.11
CA THR A 253 -0.25 -8.34 -2.34
C THR A 253 0.54 -7.36 -3.21
N ILE A 254 0.06 -6.12 -3.37
CA ILE A 254 0.75 -5.13 -4.21
C ILE A 254 2.12 -4.75 -3.64
N PRO A 255 2.28 -4.39 -2.33
CA PRO A 255 3.59 -4.11 -1.76
C PRO A 255 4.57 -5.28 -1.79
N MET A 256 4.07 -6.52 -1.80
CA MET A 256 4.89 -7.72 -1.98
C MET A 256 5.36 -7.87 -3.43
N LEU A 257 4.52 -7.56 -4.40
CA LEU A 257 4.85 -7.72 -5.83
C LEU A 257 5.79 -6.63 -6.33
N SER A 258 5.74 -5.42 -5.78
CA SER A 258 6.52 -4.27 -6.20
C SER A 258 8.04 -4.56 -6.25
N PRO A 259 8.71 -5.01 -5.17
CA PRO A 259 10.13 -5.35 -5.22
C PRO A 259 10.43 -6.55 -6.12
N LEU A 260 9.51 -7.51 -6.24
CA LEU A 260 9.67 -8.66 -7.14
C LEU A 260 9.71 -8.23 -8.60
N ILE A 261 8.72 -7.44 -9.03
CA ILE A 261 8.62 -6.96 -10.40
C ILE A 261 9.86 -6.13 -10.75
N CYS A 262 10.28 -5.25 -9.83
CA CYS A 262 11.45 -4.40 -10.02
C CYS A 262 12.76 -5.18 -10.03
N SER A 263 12.96 -6.13 -9.11
CA SER A 263 14.20 -6.89 -9.01
C SER A 263 14.31 -8.00 -10.04
N LEU A 264 13.22 -8.69 -10.38
CA LEU A 264 13.25 -9.82 -11.31
C LEU A 264 13.44 -9.42 -12.78
N ARG A 265 13.04 -8.22 -13.18
CA ARG A 265 13.16 -7.76 -14.56
C ARG A 265 14.33 -6.84 -14.82
N ASN A 266 14.80 -6.10 -13.80
CA ASN A 266 15.91 -5.18 -13.97
C ASN A 266 17.25 -5.90 -13.82
N LYS A 267 18.02 -6.01 -14.91
CA LYS A 267 19.34 -6.66 -14.93
C LYS A 267 20.34 -6.00 -13.98
N GLU A 268 20.32 -4.66 -13.88
CA GLU A 268 21.24 -3.90 -13.04
C GLU A 268 20.98 -4.15 -11.56
N VAL A 269 19.70 -4.21 -11.14
CA VAL A 269 19.31 -4.58 -9.77
C VAL A 269 19.69 -6.03 -9.47
N LYS A 270 19.48 -6.96 -10.43
CA LYS A 270 19.90 -8.36 -10.28
C LYS A 270 21.42 -8.52 -10.07
N GLU A 271 22.22 -7.79 -10.85
CA GLU A 271 23.66 -7.82 -10.74
C GLU A 271 24.14 -7.21 -9.43
N ALA A 272 23.54 -6.08 -9.01
CA ALA A 272 23.81 -5.46 -7.73
C ALA A 272 23.45 -6.37 -6.56
N LEU A 273 22.31 -7.07 -6.63
CA LEU A 273 21.88 -8.06 -5.64
C LEU A 273 22.86 -9.25 -5.56
N LYS A 274 23.25 -9.84 -6.70
CA LYS A 274 24.24 -10.91 -6.75
C LYS A 274 25.56 -10.49 -6.12
N LYS A 275 26.03 -9.28 -6.41
CA LYS A 275 27.26 -8.72 -5.84
C LYS A 275 27.15 -8.50 -4.33
N ALA A 276 26.02 -8.02 -3.83
CA ALA A 276 25.76 -7.83 -2.40
C ALA A 276 25.77 -9.18 -1.66
N VAL A 277 25.08 -10.20 -2.20
CA VAL A 277 25.04 -11.56 -1.62
C VAL A 277 26.41 -12.21 -1.62
N SER A 278 27.19 -12.10 -2.71
CA SER A 278 28.54 -12.67 -2.77
C SER A 278 29.50 -12.00 -1.77
N ARG A 279 29.42 -10.70 -1.56
CA ARG A 279 30.20 -9.97 -0.53
C ARG A 279 29.82 -10.40 0.87
N SER A 280 28.54 -10.57 1.17
CA SER A 280 28.06 -11.06 2.46
C SER A 280 28.53 -12.48 2.74
N SER A 281 28.52 -13.37 1.75
CA SER A 281 29.04 -14.73 1.88
C SER A 281 30.54 -14.75 2.13
N GLN A 282 31.33 -13.91 1.46
CA GLN A 282 32.78 -13.80 1.71
C GLN A 282 33.05 -13.23 3.10
N ALA A 283 32.32 -12.22 3.55
CA ALA A 283 32.49 -11.68 4.91
C ALA A 283 32.16 -12.72 5.99
N SER A 284 31.13 -13.55 5.78
CA SER A 284 30.76 -14.62 6.74
C SER A 284 31.82 -15.74 6.82
N VAL A 285 32.50 -16.04 5.71
CA VAL A 285 33.63 -17.02 5.69
C VAL A 285 34.83 -16.44 6.40
N PHE A 286 35.16 -15.15 6.21
CA PHE A 286 36.27 -14.49 6.91
C PHE A 286 36.08 -14.49 8.44
N VAL A 287 34.86 -14.18 8.91
CA VAL A 287 34.54 -14.20 10.36
C VAL A 287 34.61 -15.61 10.97
N LYS A 288 34.29 -16.64 10.17
CA LYS A 288 34.44 -18.05 10.63
C LYS A 288 35.87 -18.54 10.66
N LEU A 289 36.77 -17.93 9.89
CA LEU A 289 38.21 -18.29 9.89
C LEU A 289 39.00 -17.56 10.98
N GLN A 290 38.45 -16.53 11.62
CA GLN A 290 39.06 -15.79 12.73
C GLN A 290 38.60 -16.26 14.13
N LYS A 291 37.69 -17.22 14.21
CA LYS A 291 37.33 -17.95 15.44
C LYS A 291 37.95 -19.31 15.48
#